data_ce416d7e971d29d9afbce698ad05d65d
#
_entry.id   ce416d7e971d29d9afbce698ad05d65d
#
_cell.length_a   1.000
_cell.length_b   1.000
_cell.length_c   1.000
_cell.angle_alpha   90.00
_cell.angle_beta   90.00
_cell.angle_gamma   90.00
#
_symmetry.space_group_name_H-M   'P 1'
#
loop_
_entity.id
_entity.type
_entity.pdbx_description
1 polymer ?
#
loop_
_entity_poly.entity_id
_entity_poly.type
_entity_poly.pdbx_seq_one_letter_code
_entity_poly.pdbx_strand_id
1 'polypeptide(L)'
;MKHILLGLSLLTIFGCDTSKKDYVLLKGEINNPNSDSLLIRNQNLSKVFHLDENNRFSDTLKVEPGIYMLYDGKETASIFLKNGYELELTIDTEAFDESISFEGNGAEQSKFLEKKALLEEELLDLDALSSLNESDLKLRLSEIKSELENFYKTNSNIDSLIVTKGLNEIEPMLGFYERYLGESIALKKALPEGSKSPDFKDFENIDGSLTSLTDFKGKYTYIDIWATWCGPCKREIPSLKALEEEYHDKNIQFASISIDDDRSHGGSWDKAKSDWKAMVND
;
A
#
# COMPACT_ATOMS: atom_id res chain seq x y z
N MET A 1 -57.27 26.29 60.50
CA MET A 1 -57.44 25.63 59.20
C MET A 1 -56.11 25.79 58.44
N LYS A 2 -55.33 24.74 58.39
CA LYS A 2 -54.01 24.74 57.69
C LYS A 2 -54.22 24.03 56.38
N HIS A 3 -54.01 24.73 55.25
CA HIS A 3 -54.01 24.14 53.90
C HIS A 3 -52.61 23.63 53.60
N ILE A 4 -52.45 22.29 53.42
CA ILE A 4 -51.26 21.64 52.96
C ILE A 4 -51.34 21.56 51.40
N LEU A 5 -50.51 22.31 50.70
CA LEU A 5 -50.32 22.19 49.27
C LEU A 5 -49.34 21.03 49.00
N LEU A 6 -49.84 19.97 48.39
CA LEU A 6 -49.04 18.83 47.92
C LEU A 6 -48.50 19.18 46.54
N GLY A 7 -47.19 19.48 46.43
CA GLY A 7 -46.51 19.71 45.18
C GLY A 7 -46.22 18.37 44.46
N LEU A 8 -46.92 18.14 43.35
CA LEU A 8 -46.71 16.99 42.48
C LEU A 8 -45.44 17.24 41.62
N SER A 9 -44.33 16.66 42.04
CA SER A 9 -43.07 16.70 41.26
C SER A 9 -43.16 15.74 40.07
N LEU A 10 -43.28 16.28 38.86
CA LEU A 10 -43.27 15.53 37.61
C LEU A 10 -41.81 15.14 37.26
N LEU A 11 -41.39 13.94 37.61
CA LEU A 11 -40.13 13.37 37.14
C LEU A 11 -40.24 13.02 35.62
N THR A 12 -39.72 13.87 34.76
CA THR A 12 -39.50 13.54 33.36
C THR A 12 -38.32 12.57 33.25
N ILE A 13 -38.65 11.30 33.08
CA ILE A 13 -37.65 10.28 32.74
C ILE A 13 -37.26 10.54 31.28
N PHE A 14 -36.09 11.14 31.05
CA PHE A 14 -35.42 11.12 29.74
C PHE A 14 -34.97 9.67 29.52
N GLY A 15 -35.78 8.89 28.83
CA GLY A 15 -35.38 7.60 28.30
C GLY A 15 -34.28 7.84 27.26
N CYS A 16 -33.06 7.52 27.60
CA CYS A 16 -32.02 7.29 26.56
C CYS A 16 -32.54 6.17 25.68
N ASP A 17 -32.89 6.49 24.45
CA ASP A 17 -33.17 5.49 23.41
C ASP A 17 -31.85 4.77 23.08
N THR A 18 -31.69 3.58 23.68
CA THR A 18 -30.53 2.71 23.46
C THR A 18 -30.75 1.76 22.28
N SER A 19 -31.55 2.15 21.28
CA SER A 19 -31.65 1.39 20.06
C SER A 19 -30.25 1.38 19.39
N LYS A 20 -29.65 0.20 19.30
CA LYS A 20 -28.37 0.04 18.59
C LYS A 20 -28.57 0.52 17.16
N LYS A 21 -27.84 1.56 16.76
CA LYS A 21 -27.85 2.05 15.38
C LYS A 21 -27.42 0.92 14.45
N ASP A 22 -28.16 0.69 13.37
CA ASP A 22 -27.87 -0.33 12.36
C ASP A 22 -26.97 0.22 11.23
N TYR A 23 -26.23 1.28 11.53
CA TYR A 23 -25.30 1.98 10.63
C TYR A 23 -24.12 2.53 11.42
N VAL A 24 -23.05 2.89 10.69
CA VAL A 24 -21.94 3.70 11.18
C VAL A 24 -22.21 5.15 10.81
N LEU A 25 -22.00 6.09 11.73
CA LEU A 25 -21.83 7.50 11.42
C LEU A 25 -20.33 7.77 11.28
N LEU A 26 -19.89 8.18 10.09
CA LEU A 26 -18.52 8.59 9.83
C LEU A 26 -18.51 10.05 9.40
N LYS A 27 -17.77 10.87 10.12
CA LYS A 27 -17.57 12.29 9.83
C LYS A 27 -16.09 12.63 9.98
N GLY A 28 -15.66 13.74 9.44
CA GLY A 28 -14.27 14.17 9.59
C GLY A 28 -13.92 15.40 8.80
N GLU A 29 -12.63 15.76 8.91
CA GLU A 29 -12.01 16.88 8.23
C GLU A 29 -10.69 16.43 7.62
N ILE A 30 -10.44 16.86 6.38
CA ILE A 30 -9.20 16.55 5.65
C ILE A 30 -8.50 17.85 5.33
N ASN A 31 -7.37 18.10 5.97
CA ASN A 31 -6.50 19.24 5.66
C ASN A 31 -5.70 18.92 4.38
N ASN A 32 -5.49 19.94 3.53
CA ASN A 32 -4.74 19.83 2.28
C ASN A 32 -5.21 18.68 1.36
N PRO A 33 -6.54 18.51 1.09
CA PRO A 33 -7.08 17.30 0.48
C PRO A 33 -6.51 17.05 -0.93
N ASN A 34 -6.14 15.80 -1.22
CA ASN A 34 -5.67 15.37 -2.54
C ASN A 34 -6.82 15.23 -3.56
N SER A 35 -8.07 15.12 -3.09
CA SER A 35 -9.27 15.03 -3.93
C SER A 35 -10.47 15.68 -3.23
N ASP A 36 -11.59 15.84 -3.94
CA ASP A 36 -12.87 16.34 -3.42
C ASP A 36 -13.68 15.28 -2.65
N SER A 37 -13.09 14.12 -2.42
CA SER A 37 -13.81 12.98 -1.85
C SER A 37 -12.88 11.98 -1.13
N LEU A 38 -13.48 11.24 -0.18
CA LEU A 38 -12.87 10.12 0.51
C LEU A 38 -13.60 8.83 0.13
N LEU A 39 -12.87 7.80 -0.28
CA LEU A 39 -13.43 6.49 -0.59
C LEU A 39 -13.21 5.52 0.57
N ILE A 40 -14.30 4.90 1.03
CA ILE A 40 -14.26 3.77 1.97
C ILE A 40 -14.69 2.52 1.22
N ARG A 41 -13.84 1.49 1.20
CA ARG A 41 -14.17 0.24 0.50
C ARG A 41 -13.58 -1.01 1.14
N ASN A 42 -14.22 -2.13 0.86
CA ASN A 42 -13.68 -3.49 0.96
C ASN A 42 -14.17 -4.33 -0.23
N GLN A 43 -14.10 -5.66 -0.17
CA GLN A 43 -14.56 -6.54 -1.25
C GLN A 43 -16.07 -6.42 -1.54
N ASN A 44 -16.89 -6.06 -0.53
CA ASN A 44 -18.34 -6.11 -0.61
C ASN A 44 -19.01 -4.72 -0.61
N LEU A 45 -18.27 -3.67 -0.31
CA LEU A 45 -18.78 -2.30 -0.16
C LEU A 45 -17.81 -1.30 -0.76
N SER A 46 -18.37 -0.29 -1.44
CA SER A 46 -17.68 0.91 -1.90
C SER A 46 -18.58 2.11 -1.67
N LYS A 47 -18.12 3.07 -0.86
CA LYS A 47 -18.85 4.29 -0.51
C LYS A 47 -17.93 5.48 -0.65
N VAL A 48 -18.37 6.49 -1.41
CA VAL A 48 -17.70 7.78 -1.55
C VAL A 48 -18.34 8.78 -0.59
N PHE A 49 -17.52 9.52 0.13
CA PHE A 49 -17.86 10.66 0.96
C PHE A 49 -17.35 11.92 0.29
N HIS A 50 -18.24 12.82 -0.11
CA HIS A 50 -17.85 14.10 -0.70
C HIS A 50 -17.50 15.11 0.36
N LEU A 51 -16.45 15.89 0.13
CA LEU A 51 -16.04 16.97 1.00
C LEU A 51 -16.89 18.23 0.73
N ASP A 52 -17.21 18.97 1.76
CA ASP A 52 -17.82 20.29 1.66
C ASP A 52 -16.77 21.39 1.41
N GLU A 53 -17.22 22.65 1.34
CA GLU A 53 -16.37 23.83 1.12
C GLU A 53 -15.31 24.04 2.23
N ASN A 54 -15.47 23.38 3.38
CA ASN A 54 -14.54 23.40 4.50
C ASN A 54 -13.73 22.11 4.63
N ASN A 55 -13.67 21.30 3.58
CA ASN A 55 -12.99 20.00 3.54
C ASN A 55 -13.51 19.00 4.58
N ARG A 56 -14.79 19.09 4.93
CA ARG A 56 -15.46 18.21 5.90
C ARG A 56 -16.43 17.29 5.21
N PHE A 57 -16.65 16.14 5.82
CA PHE A 57 -17.68 15.21 5.41
C PHE A 57 -18.44 14.66 6.60
N SER A 58 -19.68 14.24 6.38
CA SER A 58 -20.50 13.54 7.38
C SER A 58 -21.58 12.74 6.65
N ASP A 59 -21.55 11.42 6.79
CA ASP A 59 -22.57 10.54 6.21
C ASP A 59 -22.64 9.22 7.00
N THR A 60 -23.65 8.43 6.71
CA THR A 60 -23.85 7.12 7.32
C THR A 60 -23.62 5.99 6.29
N LEU A 61 -23.20 4.84 6.80
CA LEU A 61 -23.06 3.63 5.98
C LEU A 61 -23.46 2.39 6.79
N LYS A 62 -24.10 1.41 6.12
CA LYS A 62 -24.34 0.09 6.68
C LYS A 62 -23.21 -0.82 6.28
N VAL A 63 -22.65 -1.52 7.26
CA VAL A 63 -21.45 -2.34 7.07
C VAL A 63 -21.60 -3.71 7.72
N GLU A 64 -20.93 -4.70 7.21
CA GLU A 64 -20.53 -5.87 7.99
C GLU A 64 -19.30 -5.51 8.83
N PRO A 65 -19.20 -6.00 10.08
CA PRO A 65 -18.02 -5.72 10.89
C PRO A 65 -16.74 -6.14 10.21
N GLY A 66 -15.76 -5.23 10.12
CA GLY A 66 -14.51 -5.56 9.43
C GLY A 66 -13.57 -4.38 9.17
N ILE A 67 -12.42 -4.70 8.60
CA ILE A 67 -11.43 -3.72 8.16
C ILE A 67 -11.82 -3.26 6.75
N TYR A 68 -11.83 -1.95 6.57
CA TYR A 68 -12.07 -1.26 5.30
C TYR A 68 -10.84 -0.44 4.93
N MET A 69 -10.64 -0.26 3.64
CA MET A 69 -9.64 0.68 3.12
C MET A 69 -10.28 2.06 3.03
N LEU A 70 -9.59 3.04 3.55
CA LEU A 70 -9.80 4.46 3.34
C LEU A 70 -8.82 4.91 2.26
N TYR A 71 -9.29 5.71 1.27
CA TYR A 71 -8.47 6.23 0.19
C TYR A 71 -8.85 7.69 -0.09
N ASP A 72 -7.87 8.59 -0.06
CA ASP A 72 -8.06 10.04 -0.20
C ASP A 72 -7.85 10.58 -1.62
N GLY A 73 -7.55 9.69 -2.57
CA GLY A 73 -7.17 10.03 -3.95
C GLY A 73 -5.69 9.75 -4.26
N LYS A 74 -4.84 9.63 -3.25
CA LYS A 74 -3.40 9.36 -3.36
C LYS A 74 -2.93 8.27 -2.41
N GLU A 75 -3.30 8.35 -1.13
CA GLU A 75 -2.82 7.46 -0.07
C GLU A 75 -3.95 6.63 0.53
N THR A 76 -3.59 5.59 1.28
CA THR A 76 -4.55 4.65 1.85
C THR A 76 -4.27 4.38 3.31
N ALA A 77 -5.34 4.25 4.11
CA ALA A 77 -5.26 3.76 5.48
C ALA A 77 -6.29 2.66 5.76
N SER A 78 -6.13 1.97 6.87
CA SER A 78 -7.09 0.99 7.34
C SER A 78 -8.00 1.58 8.41
N ILE A 79 -9.31 1.35 8.28
CA ILE A 79 -10.32 1.73 9.27
C ILE A 79 -11.16 0.50 9.64
N PHE A 80 -11.46 0.30 10.92
CA PHE A 80 -12.38 -0.75 11.35
C PHE A 80 -13.78 -0.19 11.55
N LEU A 81 -14.76 -0.77 10.86
CA LEU A 81 -16.15 -0.33 10.90
C LEU A 81 -17.07 -1.45 11.42
N LYS A 82 -18.05 -1.04 12.25
CA LYS A 82 -19.09 -1.89 12.80
C LYS A 82 -20.32 -1.06 13.07
N ASN A 83 -21.50 -1.54 12.67
CA ASN A 83 -22.75 -0.81 12.91
C ASN A 83 -22.92 -0.43 14.38
N GLY A 84 -23.35 0.78 14.64
CA GLY A 84 -23.40 1.39 15.97
C GLY A 84 -22.19 2.25 16.33
N TYR A 85 -21.12 2.28 15.49
CA TYR A 85 -19.99 3.18 15.67
C TYR A 85 -20.31 4.61 15.22
N GLU A 86 -19.71 5.57 15.91
CA GLU A 86 -19.74 6.99 15.58
C GLU A 86 -18.30 7.49 15.59
N LEU A 87 -17.70 7.60 14.41
CA LEU A 87 -16.30 7.93 14.23
C LEU A 87 -16.13 9.34 13.69
N GLU A 88 -15.15 10.04 14.23
CA GLU A 88 -14.64 11.28 13.71
C GLU A 88 -13.19 11.06 13.26
N LEU A 89 -12.90 11.40 12.01
CA LEU A 89 -11.61 11.24 11.33
C LEU A 89 -11.01 12.61 11.06
N THR A 90 -9.73 12.78 11.36
CA THR A 90 -8.94 13.95 10.93
C THR A 90 -7.69 13.47 10.23
N ILE A 91 -7.36 14.08 9.08
CA ILE A 91 -6.16 13.80 8.28
C ILE A 91 -5.57 15.13 7.80
N ASP A 92 -4.24 15.21 7.76
CA ASP A 92 -3.50 16.17 6.96
C ASP A 92 -2.74 15.40 5.87
N THR A 93 -3.09 15.59 4.60
CA THR A 93 -2.52 14.78 3.52
C THR A 93 -1.06 15.11 3.20
N GLU A 94 -0.49 16.17 3.76
CA GLU A 94 0.95 16.46 3.68
C GLU A 94 1.78 15.60 4.64
N ALA A 95 1.12 15.03 5.69
CA ALA A 95 1.72 14.12 6.64
C ALA A 95 0.69 13.01 6.98
N PHE A 96 0.27 12.24 5.96
CA PHE A 96 -0.89 11.37 6.00
C PHE A 96 -0.82 10.36 7.15
N ASP A 97 0.23 9.57 7.21
CA ASP A 97 0.35 8.46 8.18
C ASP A 97 0.52 8.96 9.63
N GLU A 98 1.23 10.08 9.82
CA GLU A 98 1.49 10.66 11.14
C GLU A 98 0.33 11.50 11.67
N SER A 99 -0.53 12.02 10.76
CA SER A 99 -1.61 12.94 11.12
C SER A 99 -2.97 12.29 11.26
N ILE A 100 -3.15 11.11 10.63
CA ILE A 100 -4.44 10.43 10.67
C ILE A 100 -4.84 10.14 12.12
N SER A 101 -6.03 10.53 12.50
CA SER A 101 -6.53 10.30 13.84
C SER A 101 -8.03 9.97 13.85
N PHE A 102 -8.43 9.18 14.81
CA PHE A 102 -9.81 8.73 14.98
C PHE A 102 -10.30 9.06 16.37
N GLU A 103 -11.52 9.60 16.48
CA GLU A 103 -12.18 9.86 17.74
C GLU A 103 -13.60 9.28 17.74
N GLY A 104 -14.23 9.21 18.93
CA GLY A 104 -15.59 8.74 19.08
C GLY A 104 -15.73 7.26 19.45
N ASN A 105 -16.98 6.77 19.38
CA ASN A 105 -17.31 5.40 19.75
C ASN A 105 -16.79 4.40 18.71
N GLY A 106 -15.88 3.50 19.12
CA GLY A 106 -15.23 2.51 18.27
C GLY A 106 -13.89 2.95 17.71
N ALA A 107 -13.42 4.17 18.01
CA ALA A 107 -12.17 4.74 17.51
C ALA A 107 -10.92 3.94 17.90
N GLU A 108 -10.93 3.27 19.06
CA GLU A 108 -9.82 2.46 19.55
C GLU A 108 -9.41 1.34 18.59
N GLN A 109 -10.35 0.83 17.80
CA GLN A 109 -10.08 -0.21 16.81
C GLN A 109 -9.27 0.34 15.63
N SER A 110 -9.64 1.51 15.14
CA SER A 110 -8.93 2.18 14.03
C SER A 110 -7.59 2.76 14.49
N LYS A 111 -7.50 3.31 15.71
CA LYS A 111 -6.23 3.72 16.34
C LYS A 111 -5.25 2.55 16.49
N PHE A 112 -5.75 1.36 16.74
CA PHE A 112 -4.89 0.17 16.76
C PHE A 112 -4.33 -0.16 15.39
N LEU A 113 -5.14 -0.05 14.33
CA LEU A 113 -4.70 -0.29 12.94
C LEU A 113 -3.67 0.76 12.48
N GLU A 114 -3.84 2.02 12.85
CA GLU A 114 -2.88 3.10 12.65
C GLU A 114 -1.53 2.77 13.30
N LYS A 115 -1.53 2.47 14.60
CA LYS A 115 -0.31 2.09 15.33
C LYS A 115 0.36 0.85 14.76
N LYS A 116 -0.45 -0.10 14.27
CA LYS A 116 0.07 -1.30 13.58
C LYS A 116 0.79 -0.92 12.30
N ALA A 117 0.21 -0.02 11.49
CA ALA A 117 0.82 0.42 10.23
C ALA A 117 2.18 1.10 10.47
N LEU A 118 2.26 2.04 11.41
CA LEU A 118 3.50 2.71 11.78
C LEU A 118 4.56 1.73 12.32
N LEU A 119 4.14 0.76 13.14
CA LEU A 119 5.04 -0.29 13.64
C LEU A 119 5.57 -1.17 12.49
N GLU A 120 4.72 -1.55 11.55
CA GLU A 120 5.14 -2.35 10.39
C GLU A 120 6.11 -1.56 9.49
N GLU A 121 5.88 -0.28 9.26
CA GLU A 121 6.79 0.60 8.53
C GLU A 121 8.17 0.67 9.20
N GLU A 122 8.21 0.88 10.52
CA GLU A 122 9.46 0.90 11.28
C GLU A 122 10.22 -0.43 11.22
N LEU A 123 9.50 -1.55 11.41
CA LEU A 123 10.13 -2.88 11.49
C LEU A 123 10.55 -3.44 10.13
N LEU A 124 9.86 -3.05 9.06
CA LEU A 124 10.02 -3.58 7.70
C LEU A 124 10.74 -2.61 6.77
N ASP A 125 11.61 -1.75 7.31
CA ASP A 125 12.48 -0.86 6.54
C ASP A 125 13.29 -1.68 5.51
N LEU A 126 12.97 -1.50 4.24
CA LEU A 126 13.57 -2.25 3.13
C LEU A 126 15.07 -1.99 2.99
N ASP A 127 15.53 -0.77 3.25
CA ASP A 127 16.94 -0.41 3.13
C ASP A 127 17.75 -1.07 4.23
N ALA A 128 17.27 -1.01 5.47
CA ALA A 128 17.88 -1.68 6.60
C ALA A 128 17.92 -3.20 6.39
N LEU A 129 16.79 -3.81 6.02
CA LEU A 129 16.70 -5.26 5.82
C LEU A 129 17.54 -5.75 4.62
N SER A 130 17.59 -4.99 3.52
CA SER A 130 18.36 -5.34 2.32
C SER A 130 19.88 -5.24 2.50
N SER A 131 20.33 -4.57 3.57
CA SER A 131 21.74 -4.45 3.94
C SER A 131 22.28 -5.69 4.69
N LEU A 132 21.38 -6.54 5.19
CA LEU A 132 21.72 -7.74 5.96
C LEU A 132 22.21 -8.87 5.05
N ASN A 133 22.97 -9.80 5.60
CA ASN A 133 23.19 -11.09 4.93
C ASN A 133 21.99 -12.03 5.16
N GLU A 134 21.95 -13.16 4.43
CA GLU A 134 20.81 -14.08 4.46
C GLU A 134 20.51 -14.64 5.88
N SER A 135 21.54 -14.93 6.67
CA SER A 135 21.39 -15.46 8.03
C SER A 135 20.81 -14.40 8.97
N ASP A 136 21.34 -13.18 8.89
CA ASP A 136 20.91 -12.07 9.75
C ASP A 136 19.51 -11.59 9.34
N LEU A 137 19.16 -11.63 8.03
CA LEU A 137 17.81 -11.36 7.58
C LEU A 137 16.79 -12.33 8.19
N LYS A 138 17.07 -13.64 8.15
CA LYS A 138 16.19 -14.65 8.76
C LYS A 138 16.02 -14.43 10.26
N LEU A 139 17.10 -14.12 10.97
CA LEU A 139 17.05 -13.81 12.41
C LEU A 139 16.17 -12.57 12.64
N ARG A 140 16.41 -11.49 11.91
CA ARG A 140 15.64 -10.24 12.06
C ARG A 140 14.16 -10.43 11.76
N LEU A 141 13.80 -11.15 10.71
CA LEU A 141 12.40 -11.47 10.39
C LEU A 141 11.73 -12.31 11.51
N SER A 142 12.47 -13.21 12.17
CA SER A 142 11.97 -13.95 13.33
C SER A 142 11.72 -13.05 14.55
N GLU A 143 12.58 -12.05 14.78
CA GLU A 143 12.38 -11.03 15.82
C GLU A 143 11.14 -10.17 15.50
N ILE A 144 11.02 -9.67 14.27
CA ILE A 144 9.86 -8.90 13.79
C ILE A 144 8.56 -9.68 13.98
N LYS A 145 8.56 -10.99 13.65
CA LYS A 145 7.42 -11.85 13.93
C LYS A 145 7.01 -11.79 15.39
N SER A 146 7.99 -11.96 16.29
CA SER A 146 7.74 -11.95 17.73
C SER A 146 7.25 -10.60 18.24
N GLU A 147 7.77 -9.50 17.70
CA GLU A 147 7.35 -8.14 18.01
C GLU A 147 5.90 -7.89 17.58
N LEU A 148 5.54 -8.24 16.35
CA LEU A 148 4.18 -8.11 15.81
C LEU A 148 3.18 -8.99 16.56
N GLU A 149 3.52 -10.25 16.83
CA GLU A 149 2.65 -11.12 17.65
C GLU A 149 2.42 -10.56 19.04
N ASN A 150 3.47 -10.01 19.69
CA ASN A 150 3.35 -9.40 21.01
C ASN A 150 2.49 -8.14 20.98
N PHE A 151 2.60 -7.34 19.92
CA PHE A 151 1.74 -6.16 19.71
C PHE A 151 0.24 -6.52 19.73
N TYR A 152 -0.16 -7.62 19.07
CA TYR A 152 -1.53 -8.11 19.12
C TYR A 152 -1.91 -8.67 20.51
N LYS A 153 -1.03 -9.40 21.17
CA LYS A 153 -1.29 -10.04 22.46
C LYS A 153 -1.47 -9.04 23.60
N THR A 154 -0.79 -7.91 23.56
CA THR A 154 -0.84 -6.88 24.63
C THR A 154 -2.06 -5.97 24.54
N ASN A 155 -2.84 -6.01 23.46
CA ASN A 155 -4.00 -5.16 23.22
C ASN A 155 -5.32 -5.95 23.36
N SER A 156 -5.72 -6.26 24.59
CA SER A 156 -6.85 -7.17 24.89
C SER A 156 -8.25 -6.65 24.52
N ASN A 157 -8.41 -5.35 24.24
CA ASN A 157 -9.70 -4.72 23.94
C ASN A 157 -9.97 -4.58 22.42
N ILE A 158 -9.14 -5.18 21.60
CA ILE A 158 -9.28 -5.12 20.14
C ILE A 158 -10.21 -6.22 19.65
N ASP A 159 -11.06 -5.87 18.68
CA ASP A 159 -12.02 -6.79 18.08
C ASP A 159 -11.30 -8.04 17.53
N SER A 160 -11.85 -9.20 17.83
CA SER A 160 -11.26 -10.49 17.44
C SER A 160 -11.05 -10.65 15.93
N LEU A 161 -11.85 -9.96 15.11
CA LEU A 161 -11.66 -9.96 13.64
C LEU A 161 -10.33 -9.31 13.25
N ILE A 162 -9.96 -8.20 13.90
CA ILE A 162 -8.68 -7.53 13.67
C ILE A 162 -7.54 -8.45 14.12
N VAL A 163 -7.63 -8.98 15.35
CA VAL A 163 -6.57 -9.82 15.93
C VAL A 163 -6.37 -11.08 15.11
N THR A 164 -7.45 -11.80 14.79
CA THR A 164 -7.35 -13.07 14.04
C THR A 164 -6.80 -12.83 12.64
N LYS A 165 -7.31 -11.82 11.93
CA LYS A 165 -6.83 -11.49 10.59
C LYS A 165 -5.36 -11.10 10.62
N GLY A 166 -4.99 -10.18 11.52
CA GLY A 166 -3.62 -9.71 11.61
C GLY A 166 -2.61 -10.80 11.95
N LEU A 167 -2.89 -11.64 12.95
CA LEU A 167 -2.01 -12.77 13.29
C LEU A 167 -1.84 -13.75 12.12
N ASN A 168 -2.89 -13.99 11.33
CA ASN A 168 -2.83 -14.87 10.16
C ASN A 168 -2.05 -14.25 8.98
N GLU A 169 -1.92 -12.92 8.92
CA GLU A 169 -1.21 -12.22 7.86
C GLU A 169 0.30 -12.09 8.12
N ILE A 170 0.78 -12.21 9.38
CA ILE A 170 2.20 -12.05 9.73
C ILE A 170 3.09 -13.02 8.95
N GLU A 171 2.81 -14.31 9.01
CA GLU A 171 3.65 -15.35 8.38
C GLU A 171 3.72 -15.21 6.85
N PRO A 172 2.59 -15.05 6.11
CA PRO A 172 2.62 -14.81 4.66
C PRO A 172 3.39 -13.54 4.28
N MET A 173 3.22 -12.46 5.05
CA MET A 173 3.91 -11.20 4.83
C MET A 173 5.43 -11.36 5.00
N LEU A 174 5.89 -11.90 6.13
CA LEU A 174 7.32 -12.11 6.37
C LEU A 174 7.94 -13.10 5.39
N GLY A 175 7.20 -14.14 4.98
CA GLY A 175 7.63 -15.07 3.93
C GLY A 175 7.78 -14.39 2.55
N PHE A 176 6.99 -13.36 2.26
CA PHE A 176 7.20 -12.52 1.08
C PHE A 176 8.52 -11.74 1.19
N TYR A 177 8.76 -11.05 2.32
CA TYR A 177 10.00 -10.30 2.56
C TYR A 177 11.24 -11.21 2.52
N GLU A 178 11.18 -12.39 3.12
CA GLU A 178 12.28 -13.36 3.09
C GLU A 178 12.66 -13.74 1.67
N ARG A 179 11.67 -14.06 0.82
CA ARG A 179 11.94 -14.40 -0.59
C ARG A 179 12.47 -13.22 -1.38
N TYR A 180 11.77 -12.09 -1.33
CA TYR A 180 12.10 -10.90 -2.10
C TYR A 180 13.50 -10.37 -1.78
N LEU A 181 13.81 -10.21 -0.50
CA LEU A 181 15.11 -9.73 -0.04
C LEU A 181 16.19 -10.80 -0.19
N GLY A 182 15.87 -12.07 0.05
CA GLY A 182 16.80 -13.19 -0.12
C GLY A 182 17.28 -13.32 -1.57
N GLU A 183 16.39 -13.17 -2.56
CA GLU A 183 16.76 -13.14 -3.98
C GLU A 183 17.67 -11.94 -4.31
N SER A 184 17.36 -10.76 -3.77
CA SER A 184 18.18 -9.55 -3.94
C SER A 184 19.57 -9.71 -3.31
N ILE A 185 19.66 -10.26 -2.10
CA ILE A 185 20.92 -10.52 -1.40
C ILE A 185 21.75 -11.57 -2.17
N ALA A 186 21.12 -12.63 -2.65
CA ALA A 186 21.78 -13.65 -3.45
C ALA A 186 22.33 -13.07 -4.76
N LEU A 187 21.56 -12.21 -5.42
CA LEU A 187 21.98 -11.51 -6.64
C LEU A 187 23.17 -10.58 -6.38
N LYS A 188 23.11 -9.74 -5.35
CA LYS A 188 24.23 -8.87 -4.95
C LYS A 188 25.52 -9.67 -4.64
N LYS A 189 25.37 -10.86 -4.05
CA LYS A 189 26.48 -11.76 -3.75
C LYS A 189 27.05 -12.42 -5.01
N ALA A 190 26.20 -12.81 -5.96
CA ALA A 190 26.58 -13.44 -7.21
C ALA A 190 27.21 -12.44 -8.20
N LEU A 191 26.73 -11.19 -8.17
CA LEU A 191 27.12 -10.10 -9.07
C LEU A 191 27.50 -8.85 -8.26
N PRO A 192 28.58 -8.89 -7.46
CA PRO A 192 29.03 -7.72 -6.71
C PRO A 192 29.42 -6.60 -7.67
N GLU A 193 29.37 -5.37 -7.17
CA GLU A 193 29.78 -4.17 -7.92
C GLU A 193 31.20 -4.35 -8.50
N GLY A 194 31.38 -3.97 -9.77
CA GLY A 194 32.63 -4.15 -10.50
C GLY A 194 32.86 -5.56 -11.06
N SER A 195 31.95 -6.51 -10.81
CA SER A 195 32.01 -7.82 -11.46
C SER A 195 31.67 -7.72 -12.95
N LYS A 196 32.11 -8.73 -13.71
CA LYS A 196 31.76 -8.81 -15.13
C LYS A 196 30.26 -8.97 -15.29
N SER A 197 29.65 -8.11 -16.11
CA SER A 197 28.20 -8.21 -16.43
C SER A 197 27.87 -9.60 -17.03
N PRO A 198 26.67 -10.14 -16.72
CA PRO A 198 26.11 -11.23 -17.49
C PRO A 198 26.14 -10.94 -19.00
N ASP A 199 26.39 -11.96 -19.80
CA ASP A 199 26.48 -11.84 -21.27
C ASP A 199 25.11 -12.14 -21.89
N PHE A 200 24.78 -11.42 -22.97
CA PHE A 200 23.67 -11.76 -23.84
C PHE A 200 24.11 -11.71 -25.29
N LYS A 201 23.49 -12.53 -26.13
CA LYS A 201 23.84 -12.66 -27.55
C LYS A 201 22.61 -12.72 -28.42
N ASP A 202 22.70 -12.08 -29.55
CA ASP A 202 21.73 -12.18 -30.65
C ASP A 202 20.30 -11.85 -30.22
N PHE A 203 20.15 -10.83 -29.36
CA PHE A 203 18.81 -10.31 -28.99
C PHE A 203 18.22 -9.51 -30.14
N GLU A 204 16.98 -9.82 -30.50
CA GLU A 204 16.28 -9.20 -31.63
C GLU A 204 15.88 -7.76 -31.31
N ASN A 205 16.25 -6.83 -32.18
CA ASN A 205 15.82 -5.44 -32.19
C ASN A 205 14.44 -5.27 -32.85
N ILE A 206 13.85 -4.09 -32.69
CA ILE A 206 12.54 -3.76 -33.28
C ILE A 206 12.54 -3.86 -34.82
N ASP A 207 13.66 -3.55 -35.45
CA ASP A 207 13.87 -3.61 -36.89
C ASP A 207 14.22 -5.02 -37.41
N GLY A 208 14.35 -6.00 -36.52
CA GLY A 208 14.74 -7.39 -36.84
C GLY A 208 16.24 -7.64 -36.91
N SER A 209 17.09 -6.64 -36.70
CA SER A 209 18.54 -6.84 -36.53
C SER A 209 18.81 -7.51 -35.16
N LEU A 210 20.03 -8.01 -34.98
CA LEU A 210 20.44 -8.67 -33.75
C LEU A 210 21.52 -7.85 -33.04
N THR A 211 21.43 -7.77 -31.70
CA THR A 211 22.41 -7.08 -30.85
C THR A 211 22.90 -8.00 -29.74
N SER A 212 24.20 -7.96 -29.50
CA SER A 212 24.87 -8.67 -28.41
C SER A 212 25.55 -7.66 -27.48
N LEU A 213 25.82 -8.05 -26.23
CA LEU A 213 26.52 -7.19 -25.26
C LEU A 213 27.88 -6.70 -25.81
N THR A 214 28.54 -7.50 -26.66
CA THR A 214 29.82 -7.14 -27.25
C THR A 214 29.77 -5.95 -28.21
N ASP A 215 28.59 -5.63 -28.77
CA ASP A 215 28.41 -4.53 -29.72
C ASP A 215 28.44 -3.17 -29.01
N PHE A 216 28.30 -3.18 -27.70
CA PHE A 216 28.32 -1.99 -26.82
C PHE A 216 29.73 -1.62 -26.31
N LYS A 217 30.77 -2.36 -26.71
CA LYS A 217 32.14 -2.09 -26.24
C LYS A 217 32.62 -0.69 -26.59
N GLY A 218 33.29 -0.07 -25.61
CA GLY A 218 33.88 1.27 -25.77
C GLY A 218 32.97 2.43 -25.33
N LYS A 219 31.75 2.13 -24.91
CA LYS A 219 30.84 3.08 -24.30
C LYS A 219 30.34 2.58 -22.95
N TYR A 220 29.91 3.48 -22.09
CA TYR A 220 29.03 3.12 -20.97
C TYR A 220 27.70 2.67 -21.54
N THR A 221 27.10 1.64 -20.96
CA THR A 221 25.79 1.16 -21.41
C THR A 221 24.84 1.16 -20.22
N TYR A 222 23.77 1.93 -20.33
CA TYR A 222 22.65 1.86 -19.41
C TYR A 222 21.70 0.77 -19.92
N ILE A 223 21.47 -0.25 -19.09
CA ILE A 223 20.57 -1.35 -19.45
C ILE A 223 19.32 -1.23 -18.58
N ASP A 224 18.18 -1.04 -19.23
CA ASP A 224 16.86 -1.11 -18.64
C ASP A 224 16.25 -2.49 -18.92
N ILE A 225 15.63 -3.10 -17.90
CA ILE A 225 14.94 -4.39 -18.03
C ILE A 225 13.47 -4.18 -17.73
N TRP A 226 12.63 -4.45 -18.71
CA TRP A 226 11.20 -4.17 -18.63
C TRP A 226 10.32 -5.26 -19.27
N ALA A 227 9.00 -5.14 -19.16
CA ALA A 227 8.04 -5.98 -19.87
C ALA A 227 6.74 -5.23 -20.16
N THR A 228 5.99 -5.65 -21.15
CA THR A 228 4.70 -5.03 -21.53
C THR A 228 3.64 -5.13 -20.43
N TRP A 229 3.70 -6.13 -19.59
CA TRP A 229 2.84 -6.33 -18.43
C TRP A 229 3.33 -5.60 -17.16
N CYS A 230 4.55 -5.07 -17.15
CA CYS A 230 5.11 -4.37 -15.99
C CYS A 230 4.58 -2.95 -15.88
N GLY A 231 3.58 -2.74 -15.05
CA GLY A 231 2.97 -1.42 -14.83
C GLY A 231 3.95 -0.36 -14.32
N PRO A 232 4.77 -0.64 -13.28
CA PRO A 232 5.82 0.28 -12.82
C PRO A 232 6.80 0.65 -13.93
N CYS A 233 7.33 -0.33 -14.68
CA CYS A 233 8.28 -0.07 -15.76
C CYS A 233 7.70 0.88 -16.82
N LYS A 234 6.42 0.70 -17.18
CA LYS A 234 5.75 1.59 -18.15
C LYS A 234 5.61 3.03 -17.65
N ARG A 235 5.43 3.23 -16.34
CA ARG A 235 5.40 4.59 -15.77
C ARG A 235 6.76 5.28 -15.79
N GLU A 236 7.84 4.53 -15.86
CA GLU A 236 9.20 5.02 -15.90
C GLU A 236 9.68 5.41 -17.31
N ILE A 237 9.05 4.90 -18.37
CA ILE A 237 9.42 5.17 -19.78
C ILE A 237 9.59 6.66 -20.08
N PRO A 238 8.70 7.59 -19.67
CA PRO A 238 8.90 9.01 -19.94
C PRO A 238 10.18 9.57 -19.32
N SER A 239 10.54 9.14 -18.11
CA SER A 239 11.77 9.55 -17.43
C SER A 239 13.01 8.96 -18.10
N LEU A 240 12.93 7.72 -18.58
CA LEU A 240 14.02 7.08 -19.34
C LEU A 240 14.25 7.76 -20.68
N LYS A 241 13.19 8.12 -21.40
CA LYS A 241 13.29 8.90 -22.67
C LYS A 241 13.95 10.27 -22.42
N ALA A 242 13.59 10.97 -21.34
CA ALA A 242 14.21 12.24 -20.97
C ALA A 242 15.70 12.08 -20.60
N LEU A 243 16.04 11.01 -19.88
CA LEU A 243 17.42 10.69 -19.54
C LEU A 243 18.27 10.36 -20.78
N GLU A 244 17.74 9.58 -21.71
CA GLU A 244 18.40 9.26 -22.98
C GLU A 244 18.69 10.55 -23.78
N GLU A 245 17.73 11.47 -23.86
CA GLU A 245 17.91 12.76 -24.54
C GLU A 245 18.98 13.63 -23.85
N GLU A 246 18.98 13.69 -22.51
CA GLU A 246 19.98 14.45 -21.75
C GLU A 246 21.42 13.91 -21.99
N TYR A 247 21.55 12.60 -22.20
CA TYR A 247 22.84 11.92 -22.36
C TYR A 247 23.20 11.58 -23.81
N HIS A 248 22.40 12.03 -24.79
CA HIS A 248 22.56 11.72 -26.20
C HIS A 248 23.97 12.00 -26.74
N ASP A 249 24.58 13.12 -26.33
CA ASP A 249 25.92 13.55 -26.77
C ASP A 249 27.06 13.03 -25.87
N LYS A 250 26.77 12.15 -24.93
CA LYS A 250 27.78 11.61 -24.00
C LYS A 250 28.28 10.24 -24.46
N ASN A 251 29.36 9.77 -23.85
CA ASN A 251 29.90 8.43 -24.11
C ASN A 251 29.10 7.33 -23.39
N ILE A 252 27.78 7.39 -23.51
CA ILE A 252 26.85 6.41 -22.96
C ILE A 252 25.82 6.03 -24.02
N GLN A 253 25.31 4.83 -23.98
CA GLN A 253 24.21 4.35 -24.80
C GLN A 253 23.18 3.63 -23.93
N PHE A 254 21.96 3.61 -24.39
CA PHE A 254 20.83 3.00 -23.68
C PHE A 254 20.41 1.73 -24.43
N ALA A 255 20.07 0.70 -23.67
CA ALA A 255 19.55 -0.56 -24.17
C ALA A 255 18.40 -1.03 -23.28
N SER A 256 17.17 -1.01 -23.81
CA SER A 256 16.00 -1.52 -23.12
C SER A 256 15.74 -2.95 -23.54
N ILE A 257 15.84 -3.89 -22.60
CA ILE A 257 15.69 -5.33 -22.82
C ILE A 257 14.32 -5.76 -22.32
N SER A 258 13.47 -6.26 -23.23
CA SER A 258 12.20 -6.87 -22.83
C SER A 258 12.42 -8.29 -22.31
N ILE A 259 11.77 -8.60 -21.19
CA ILE A 259 11.68 -9.95 -20.63
C ILE A 259 10.28 -10.56 -20.80
N ASP A 260 9.51 -10.09 -21.80
CA ASP A 260 8.22 -10.67 -22.12
C ASP A 260 8.34 -12.15 -22.45
N ASP A 261 7.43 -12.95 -21.95
CA ASP A 261 7.38 -14.40 -22.13
C ASP A 261 5.98 -14.88 -22.57
N ASP A 262 5.89 -16.15 -22.98
CA ASP A 262 4.63 -16.76 -23.38
C ASP A 262 3.63 -16.88 -22.21
N ARG A 263 4.11 -17.10 -20.97
CA ARG A 263 3.24 -17.28 -19.78
C ARG A 263 2.42 -16.05 -19.50
N SER A 264 3.06 -14.88 -19.58
CA SER A 264 2.39 -13.59 -19.34
C SER A 264 1.47 -13.19 -20.51
N HIS A 265 1.52 -13.91 -21.64
CA HIS A 265 0.78 -13.63 -22.88
C HIS A 265 -0.13 -14.79 -23.31
N GLY A 266 -0.70 -15.51 -22.33
CA GLY A 266 -1.66 -16.59 -22.58
C GLY A 266 -1.08 -17.83 -23.27
N GLY A 267 0.22 -18.10 -23.09
CA GLY A 267 0.92 -19.26 -23.66
C GLY A 267 1.42 -19.02 -25.10
N SER A 268 1.54 -17.77 -25.56
CA SER A 268 1.88 -17.45 -26.94
C SER A 268 3.08 -16.49 -27.06
N TRP A 269 4.21 -17.00 -27.58
CA TRP A 269 5.38 -16.20 -27.94
C TRP A 269 5.07 -15.18 -29.05
N ASP A 270 4.22 -15.53 -30.03
CA ASP A 270 3.83 -14.61 -31.10
C ASP A 270 3.07 -13.40 -30.54
N LYS A 271 2.21 -13.65 -29.53
CA LYS A 271 1.49 -12.56 -28.84
C LYS A 271 2.45 -11.71 -28.03
N ALA A 272 3.36 -12.29 -27.25
CA ALA A 272 4.38 -11.58 -26.51
C ALA A 272 5.18 -10.63 -27.43
N LYS A 273 5.67 -11.16 -28.55
CA LYS A 273 6.40 -10.39 -29.56
C LYS A 273 5.56 -9.30 -30.21
N SER A 274 4.30 -9.58 -30.50
CA SER A 274 3.37 -8.58 -31.08
C SER A 274 3.12 -7.43 -30.11
N ASP A 275 2.84 -7.74 -28.82
CA ASP A 275 2.58 -6.75 -27.79
C ASP A 275 3.84 -5.89 -27.52
N TRP A 276 5.03 -6.51 -27.45
CA TRP A 276 6.30 -5.81 -27.36
C TRP A 276 6.51 -4.84 -28.53
N LYS A 277 6.34 -5.31 -29.79
CA LYS A 277 6.49 -4.46 -30.98
C LYS A 277 5.51 -3.29 -31.00
N ALA A 278 4.27 -3.53 -30.58
CA ALA A 278 3.26 -2.47 -30.50
C ALA A 278 3.69 -1.39 -29.51
N MET A 279 4.19 -1.78 -28.33
CA MET A 279 4.55 -0.83 -27.28
C MET A 279 5.86 -0.05 -27.59
N VAL A 280 6.82 -0.65 -28.27
CA VAL A 280 8.05 0.06 -28.67
C VAL A 280 7.79 1.09 -29.78
N ASN A 281 6.76 0.89 -30.63
CA ASN A 281 6.39 1.81 -31.71
C ASN A 281 5.44 2.94 -31.29
N ASP A 282 4.91 2.91 -30.07
CA ASP A 282 4.01 3.95 -29.50
C ASP A 282 4.82 5.02 -28.74
#